data_b03a8cd586d433439bab80ce685bc3f9
#
_entry.id   b03a8cd586d433439bab80ce685bc3f9
#
_cell.length_a   1.000
_cell.length_b   1.000
_cell.length_c   1.000
_cell.angle_alpha   90.00
_cell.angle_beta   90.00
_cell.angle_gamma   90.00
#
_symmetry.space_group_name_H-M   'P 1'
#
loop_
_entity.id
_entity.type
_entity.pdbx_description
1 polymer ?
#
loop_
_entity_poly.entity_id
_entity_poly.type
_entity_poly.pdbx_seq_one_letter_code
_entity_poly.pdbx_strand_id
1 'polypeptide(L)' 'MDEETQKTRKKLKGISSVEEFSDLLERTMLSTEEKQILILYYKEQNTLTYIADFLGMSEITVKRKHKKLLMKIGKLL' A
#
# COMPACT_ATOMS: atom_id res chain seq x y z
N MET A 1 8.27 0.70 -11.75
CA MET A 1 8.43 -0.29 -10.66
C MET A 1 9.05 -1.56 -11.20
N ASP A 2 9.76 -2.28 -10.37
CA ASP A 2 10.30 -3.56 -10.76
C ASP A 2 9.19 -4.62 -10.82
N GLU A 3 9.55 -5.79 -11.35
CA GLU A 3 8.59 -6.86 -11.59
C GLU A 3 7.95 -7.39 -10.31
N GLU A 4 8.72 -7.48 -9.23
CA GLU A 4 8.21 -8.00 -7.95
C GLU A 4 7.17 -7.07 -7.33
N THR A 5 7.41 -5.76 -7.33
CA THR A 5 6.45 -4.82 -6.78
C THR A 5 5.18 -4.76 -7.61
N GLN A 6 5.28 -4.96 -8.93
CA GLN A 6 4.10 -5.03 -9.78
C GLN A 6 3.24 -6.26 -9.48
N LYS A 7 3.87 -7.40 -9.22
CA LYS A 7 3.15 -8.62 -8.84
C LYS A 7 2.41 -8.44 -7.53
N THR A 8 3.09 -7.86 -6.53
CA THR A 8 2.48 -7.57 -5.23
C THR A 8 1.30 -6.62 -5.38
N ARG A 9 1.46 -5.59 -6.20
CA ARG A 9 0.41 -4.62 -6.47
C ARG A 9 -0.83 -5.27 -7.08
N LYS A 10 -0.64 -6.18 -8.04
CA LYS A 10 -1.74 -6.91 -8.66
C LYS A 10 -2.47 -7.79 -7.65
N LYS A 11 -1.73 -8.46 -6.78
CA LYS A 11 -2.32 -9.29 -5.73
C LYS A 11 -3.16 -8.46 -4.77
N LEU A 12 -2.65 -7.29 -4.36
CA LEU A 12 -3.38 -6.38 -3.48
C LEU A 12 -4.68 -5.90 -4.13
N LYS A 13 -4.64 -5.57 -5.40
CA LYS A 13 -5.84 -5.15 -6.12
C LYS A 13 -6.88 -6.25 -6.25
N GLY A 14 -6.46 -7.50 -6.18
CA GLY A 14 -7.35 -8.65 -6.23
C GLY A 14 -7.97 -9.02 -4.90
N ILE A 15 -7.49 -8.43 -3.80
CA ILE A 15 -8.06 -8.72 -2.48
C ILE A 15 -9.39 -7.99 -2.32
N SER A 16 -10.47 -8.73 -2.21
CA SER A 16 -11.81 -8.17 -2.02
C SER A 16 -12.33 -8.40 -0.60
N SER A 17 -11.71 -9.29 0.16
CA SER A 17 -12.11 -9.60 1.52
C SER A 17 -11.49 -8.61 2.51
N VAL A 18 -12.35 -8.01 3.36
CA VAL A 18 -11.90 -7.12 4.44
C VAL A 18 -11.02 -7.88 5.42
N GLU A 19 -11.35 -9.15 5.67
CA GLU A 19 -10.61 -9.99 6.60
C GLU A 19 -9.18 -10.27 6.11
N GLU A 20 -9.05 -10.59 4.82
CA GLU A 20 -7.73 -10.81 4.22
C GLU A 20 -6.88 -9.55 4.28
N PHE A 21 -7.48 -8.41 4.00
CA PHE A 21 -6.79 -7.13 4.02
C PHE A 21 -6.33 -6.77 5.44
N SER A 22 -7.20 -6.96 6.43
CA SER A 22 -6.87 -6.72 7.83
C SER A 22 -5.77 -7.65 8.32
N ASP A 23 -5.83 -8.93 7.94
CA ASP A 23 -4.81 -9.91 8.30
C ASP A 23 -3.46 -9.49 7.73
N LEU A 24 -3.45 -9.04 6.49
CA LEU A 24 -2.23 -8.57 5.85
C LEU A 24 -1.62 -7.39 6.58
N LEU A 25 -2.46 -6.43 7.00
CA LEU A 25 -2.02 -5.27 7.77
C LEU A 25 -1.38 -5.67 9.10
N GLU A 26 -1.97 -6.65 9.78
CA GLU A 26 -1.48 -7.12 11.06
C GLU A 26 -0.16 -7.91 10.93
N ARG A 27 -0.04 -8.70 9.87
CA ARG A 27 1.14 -9.55 9.67
C ARG A 27 2.33 -8.79 9.10
N THR A 28 2.12 -7.65 8.49
CA THR A 28 3.19 -6.85 7.91
C THR A 28 3.55 -5.71 8.84
N MET A 29 4.83 -5.56 9.15
CA MET A 29 5.28 -4.47 10.04
C MET A 29 5.39 -3.17 9.25
N LEU A 30 4.25 -2.51 9.08
CA LEU A 30 4.16 -1.24 8.38
C LEU A 30 4.12 -0.08 9.37
N SER A 31 4.70 1.06 8.98
CA SER A 31 4.55 2.29 9.74
C SER A 31 3.12 2.78 9.62
N THR A 32 2.72 3.72 10.49
CA THR A 32 1.38 4.31 10.44
C THR A 32 1.08 4.91 9.07
N GLU A 33 2.05 5.63 8.51
CA GLU A 33 1.89 6.25 7.20
C GLU A 33 1.77 5.22 6.08
N GLU A 34 2.56 4.15 6.15
CA GLU A 34 2.47 3.07 5.17
C GLU A 34 1.10 2.38 5.21
N LYS A 35 0.57 2.15 6.42
CA LYS A 35 -0.78 1.58 6.57
C LYS A 35 -1.84 2.49 5.97
N GLN A 36 -1.73 3.79 6.21
CA GLN A 36 -2.67 4.75 5.65
C GLN A 36 -2.63 4.76 4.13
N ILE A 37 -1.43 4.73 3.55
CA ILE A 37 -1.28 4.68 2.09
C ILE A 37 -1.91 3.40 1.54
N LEU A 38 -1.67 2.28 2.19
CA LEU A 38 -2.22 1.00 1.77
C LEU A 38 -3.76 1.03 1.77
N ILE A 39 -4.36 1.51 2.85
CA ILE A 39 -5.80 1.60 2.98
C ILE A 39 -6.39 2.57 1.95
N LEU A 40 -5.84 3.77 1.87
CA LEU A 40 -6.36 4.81 1.00
C LEU A 40 -6.25 4.44 -0.48
N TYR A 41 -5.18 3.79 -0.87
CA TYR A 41 -4.94 3.46 -2.27
C TYR A 41 -5.66 2.18 -2.71
N TYR A 42 -5.55 1.11 -1.94
CA TYR A 42 -6.06 -0.20 -2.36
C TYR A 42 -7.48 -0.49 -1.89
N LYS A 43 -7.84 -0.06 -0.70
CA LYS A 43 -9.18 -0.28 -0.17
C LYS A 43 -10.16 0.79 -0.63
N GLU A 44 -9.77 2.06 -0.52
CA GLU A 44 -10.63 3.18 -0.85
C GLU A 44 -10.44 3.71 -2.27
N GLN A 45 -9.43 3.20 -2.98
CA GLN A 45 -9.16 3.50 -4.38
C GLN A 45 -8.92 4.98 -4.69
N ASN A 46 -8.24 5.67 -3.79
CA ASN A 46 -7.84 7.06 -4.01
C ASN A 46 -6.57 7.15 -4.85
N THR A 47 -6.38 8.28 -5.51
CA THR A 47 -5.17 8.52 -6.29
C THR A 47 -4.00 8.86 -5.37
N LEU A 48 -2.78 8.70 -5.86
CA LEU A 48 -1.59 9.08 -5.10
C LEU A 48 -1.56 10.58 -4.84
N THR A 49 -2.07 11.40 -5.75
CA THR A 49 -2.18 12.84 -5.57
C THR A 49 -3.07 13.17 -4.38
N TYR A 50 -4.23 12.53 -4.30
CA TYR A 50 -5.15 12.70 -3.18
C TYR A 50 -4.52 12.30 -1.85
N ILE A 51 -3.84 11.14 -1.86
CA ILE A 51 -3.21 10.60 -0.66
C ILE A 51 -2.10 11.54 -0.16
N ALA A 52 -1.29 12.06 -1.07
CA ALA A 52 -0.24 13.02 -0.73
C ALA A 52 -0.82 14.26 -0.07
N ASP A 53 -1.89 14.80 -0.64
CA ASP A 53 -2.57 15.98 -0.09
C ASP A 53 -3.18 15.66 1.28
N PHE A 54 -3.83 14.52 1.41
CA PHE A 54 -4.47 14.09 2.66
C PHE A 54 -3.45 13.92 3.79
N LEU A 55 -2.29 13.34 3.48
CA LEU A 55 -1.25 13.07 4.47
C LEU A 55 -0.28 14.25 4.67
N GLY A 56 -0.41 15.30 3.89
CA GLY A 56 0.48 16.45 3.96
C GLY A 56 1.89 16.14 3.49
N MET A 57 2.03 15.28 2.49
CA MET A 57 3.31 14.86 1.92
C MET A 57 3.39 15.21 0.45
N SER A 58 4.61 15.21 -0.10
CA SER A 58 4.79 15.31 -1.55
C SER A 58 4.42 13.98 -2.20
N GLU A 59 4.04 14.01 -3.49
CA GLU A 59 3.76 12.78 -4.23
C GLU A 59 4.98 11.87 -4.32
N ILE A 60 6.17 12.46 -4.41
CA ILE A 60 7.41 11.69 -4.45
C ILE A 60 7.58 10.89 -3.17
N THR A 61 7.30 11.50 -2.02
CA THR A 61 7.37 10.84 -0.73
C THR A 61 6.36 9.69 -0.64
N VAL A 62 5.14 9.93 -1.09
CA VAL A 62 4.09 8.89 -1.10
C VAL A 62 4.50 7.72 -2.00
N LYS A 63 5.05 8.01 -3.17
CA LYS A 63 5.53 6.97 -4.09
C LYS A 63 6.63 6.12 -3.48
N ARG A 64 7.57 6.75 -2.77
CA ARG A 64 8.65 6.04 -2.08
C ARG A 64 8.10 5.12 -1.00
N LYS A 65 7.17 5.64 -0.19
CA LYS A 65 6.55 4.85 0.88
C LYS A 65 5.69 3.73 0.31
N HIS A 66 5.00 4.00 -0.79
CA HIS A 66 4.20 2.98 -1.50
C HIS A 66 5.09 1.83 -1.99
N LYS A 67 6.22 2.15 -2.60
CA LYS A 67 7.16 1.13 -3.04
C LYS A 67 7.69 0.32 -1.87
N LYS A 68 8.02 1.00 -0.77
CA LYS A 68 8.55 0.37 0.43
C LYS A 68 7.54 -0.61 1.05
N LEU A 69 6.28 -0.20 1.14
CA LEU A 69 5.25 -1.09 1.67
C LEU A 69 5.02 -2.30 0.77
N LEU A 70 5.08 -2.11 -0.55
CA LEU A 70 4.97 -3.22 -1.49
C LEU A 70 6.09 -4.23 -1.32
N MET A 71 7.30 -3.76 -1.07
CA MET A 71 8.43 -4.64 -0.83
C MET A 71 8.25 -5.45 0.46
N LYS A 72 7.75 -4.81 1.51
CA LYS A 72 7.48 -5.49 2.78
C LYS A 72 6.38 -6.55 2.64
N ILE A 73 5.30 -6.19 1.97
CA ILE A 73 4.18 -7.10 1.75
C ILE A 73 4.58 -8.25 0.84
N GLY A 74 5.38 -7.97 -0.19
CA GLY A 74 5.83 -8.98 -1.13
C GLY A 74 6.58 -10.14 -0.48
N LYS A 75 7.23 -9.88 0.65
CA LYS A 75 7.94 -10.93 1.38
C LYS A 75 6.99 -11.92 2.06
N LEU A 76 5.74 -11.54 2.27
CA LEU A 76 4.73 -12.39 2.90
C LEU A 76 3.88 -13.14 1.90
N LEU A 77 3.81 -12.67 0.67
CA LEU A 77 2.95 -13.26 -0.36
C LEU A 77 3.66 -14.33 -1.19
#